data_94b7baab0d4a3f39b4f28594af8d1832
#
_entry.id   94b7baab0d4a3f39b4f28594af8d1832
#
_cell.length_a   1.000
_cell.length_b   1.000
_cell.length_c   1.000
_cell.angle_alpha   90.00
_cell.angle_beta   90.00
_cell.angle_gamma   90.00
#
_symmetry.space_group_name_H-M   'P 1'
#
loop_
_entity.id
_entity.type
_entity.pdbx_description
1 polymer ?
#
loop_
_entity_poly.entity_id
_entity_poly.type
_entity_poly.pdbx_seq_one_letter_code
_entity_poly.pdbx_strand_id
1 'polypeptide(L)'
;MNIHKLKHRLCLLVLCIALLASGCTQTSEETTSSSEVSEPVQSVSDTNNPNQLHEYSDYELDASYDENNCAVITLSGSGASSSGTGVSVSGSVVTITKEGSYLISGTLDDGQIVVDADKTDSVQLILDGASISCSNSSAILVRQADKVKVTLASGSQNSLSDAETYLS
;
A
#
# COMPACT_ATOMS: atom_id res chain seq x y z
N MET A 1 -36.88 19.03 15.06
CA MET A 1 -37.14 18.23 16.27
C MET A 1 -37.32 16.78 15.80
N ASN A 2 -36.24 15.99 15.83
CA ASN A 2 -36.35 14.56 16.00
C ASN A 2 -34.95 13.95 16.17
N ILE A 3 -34.72 13.66 17.40
CA ILE A 3 -33.57 12.96 17.94
C ILE A 3 -33.88 11.46 17.81
N HIS A 4 -33.12 10.73 17.05
CA HIS A 4 -33.20 9.28 17.05
C HIS A 4 -31.86 8.58 17.30
N LYS A 5 -31.66 8.41 18.60
CA LYS A 5 -31.37 7.11 19.23
C LYS A 5 -29.98 6.54 19.02
N LEU A 6 -29.15 7.05 19.85
CA LEU A 6 -28.11 6.33 20.60
C LEU A 6 -28.59 4.94 21.03
N LYS A 7 -28.03 3.88 20.48
CA LYS A 7 -28.19 2.52 20.99
C LYS A 7 -26.88 2.02 21.59
N HIS A 8 -26.79 2.26 22.89
CA HIS A 8 -25.91 1.50 23.78
C HIS A 8 -26.30 0.02 23.71
N ARG A 9 -25.39 -0.85 23.43
CA ARG A 9 -25.45 -2.25 23.85
C ARG A 9 -24.33 -2.54 24.81
N LEU A 10 -24.69 -2.34 26.05
CA LEU A 10 -24.11 -2.96 27.23
C LEU A 10 -24.33 -4.47 27.12
N CYS A 11 -23.30 -5.27 27.04
CA CYS A 11 -23.40 -6.71 27.19
C CYS A 11 -22.56 -7.17 28.36
N LEU A 12 -23.29 -7.72 29.26
CA LEU A 12 -23.02 -8.19 30.60
C LEU A 12 -21.81 -9.11 30.72
N LEU A 13 -21.06 -8.89 31.78
CA LEU A 13 -20.17 -9.84 32.43
C LEU A 13 -20.90 -11.17 32.76
N VAL A 14 -20.26 -12.26 32.41
CA VAL A 14 -20.45 -13.53 33.13
C VAL A 14 -19.10 -14.04 33.59
N LEU A 15 -18.94 -13.94 34.90
CA LEU A 15 -17.87 -14.47 35.72
C LEU A 15 -18.15 -15.97 35.96
N CYS A 16 -17.23 -16.84 35.55
CA CYS A 16 -17.19 -18.21 36.10
C CYS A 16 -15.81 -18.52 36.64
N ILE A 17 -15.74 -18.53 37.94
CA ILE A 17 -14.65 -19.04 38.78
C ILE A 17 -14.87 -20.54 38.94
N ALA A 18 -13.84 -21.34 38.67
CA ALA A 18 -13.72 -22.67 39.26
C ALA A 18 -12.24 -22.99 39.52
N LEU A 19 -11.92 -23.03 40.78
CA LEU A 19 -10.70 -23.55 41.40
C LEU A 19 -10.71 -25.09 41.43
N LEU A 20 -9.52 -25.70 41.38
CA LEU A 20 -8.99 -26.80 42.23
C LEU A 20 -7.71 -27.30 41.50
N ALA A 21 -6.54 -27.08 41.98
CA ALA A 21 -5.69 -27.62 43.03
C ALA A 21 -5.11 -29.00 42.76
N SER A 22 -3.80 -29.05 42.95
CA SER A 22 -2.91 -30.16 43.38
C SER A 22 -2.19 -31.00 42.33
N GLY A 23 -0.87 -31.02 42.49
CA GLY A 23 0.00 -32.13 42.14
C GLY A 23 1.44 -31.74 41.83
N CYS A 24 2.32 -31.66 42.84
CA CYS A 24 3.78 -31.68 42.71
C CYS A 24 4.26 -32.99 42.11
N THR A 25 5.29 -32.93 41.24
CA THR A 25 6.54 -33.70 41.46
C THR A 25 7.66 -33.15 40.56
N GLN A 26 8.79 -32.89 41.17
CA GLN A 26 10.08 -32.53 40.56
C GLN A 26 10.68 -33.73 39.86
N THR A 27 11.35 -33.50 38.75
CA THR A 27 12.64 -34.14 38.46
C THR A 27 13.44 -33.27 37.49
N SER A 28 14.63 -32.95 37.89
CA SER A 28 15.68 -32.20 37.18
C SER A 28 16.20 -33.00 36.00
N GLU A 29 16.48 -32.32 34.89
CA GLU A 29 17.70 -32.56 34.14
C GLU A 29 17.98 -31.36 33.21
N GLU A 30 19.19 -30.87 33.33
CA GLU A 30 19.81 -29.83 32.54
C GLU A 30 19.88 -30.24 31.06
N THR A 31 19.62 -29.30 30.15
CA THR A 31 20.43 -29.18 28.94
C THR A 31 20.24 -27.81 28.28
N THR A 32 21.26 -27.00 28.37
CA THR A 32 21.80 -26.03 27.43
C THR A 32 20.85 -24.98 26.84
N SER A 33 20.96 -23.81 27.45
CA SER A 33 20.68 -22.48 26.89
C SER A 33 21.22 -22.35 25.46
N SER A 34 20.33 -22.04 24.51
CA SER A 34 20.67 -21.31 23.30
C SER A 34 19.80 -20.04 23.31
N SER A 35 20.33 -19.00 23.89
CA SER A 35 19.86 -17.65 23.72
C SER A 35 20.22 -17.21 22.30
N GLU A 36 19.28 -17.27 21.37
CA GLU A 36 19.39 -16.48 20.14
C GLU A 36 19.24 -15.00 20.48
N VAL A 37 20.38 -14.38 20.64
CA VAL A 37 20.52 -12.94 20.55
C VAL A 37 20.31 -12.59 19.08
N SER A 38 19.16 -12.01 18.75
CA SER A 38 18.98 -11.32 17.50
C SER A 38 19.86 -10.08 17.49
N GLU A 39 21.05 -10.24 16.94
CA GLU A 39 21.90 -9.10 16.62
C GLU A 39 21.20 -8.25 15.53
N PRO A 40 21.22 -6.92 15.62
CA PRO A 40 20.77 -6.08 14.53
C PRO A 40 21.68 -6.35 13.33
N VAL A 41 21.10 -6.69 12.19
CA VAL A 41 21.81 -6.84 10.93
C VAL A 41 22.44 -5.49 10.60
N GLN A 42 23.72 -5.32 10.89
CA GLN A 42 24.49 -4.19 10.39
C GLN A 42 24.64 -4.39 8.87
N SER A 43 24.09 -3.46 8.12
CA SER A 43 24.32 -3.37 6.69
C SER A 43 25.81 -3.09 6.46
N VAL A 44 26.53 -4.10 5.98
CA VAL A 44 27.91 -3.95 5.51
C VAL A 44 27.82 -3.36 4.12
N SER A 45 28.06 -2.08 3.97
CA SER A 45 28.21 -1.45 2.66
C SER A 45 29.54 -1.90 2.04
N ASP A 46 29.47 -2.89 1.16
CA ASP A 46 30.61 -3.34 0.38
C ASP A 46 30.71 -2.50 -0.90
N THR A 47 31.54 -1.48 -0.89
CA THR A 47 31.65 -0.44 -1.94
C THR A 47 32.23 -0.92 -3.25
N ASN A 48 32.50 -2.22 -3.46
CA ASN A 48 33.15 -2.76 -4.65
C ASN A 48 32.37 -3.86 -5.38
N ASN A 49 31.09 -4.03 -5.07
CA ASN A 49 30.25 -5.01 -5.78
C ASN A 49 29.40 -4.32 -6.86
N PRO A 50 29.59 -4.60 -8.18
CA PRO A 50 28.75 -4.04 -9.23
C PRO A 50 27.30 -4.53 -9.19
N ASN A 51 26.96 -5.44 -8.30
CA ASN A 51 25.61 -5.89 -7.95
C ASN A 51 25.12 -5.31 -6.62
N GLN A 52 25.61 -4.15 -6.22
CA GLN A 52 25.14 -3.51 -5.00
C GLN A 52 23.63 -3.26 -5.15
N LEU A 53 22.84 -4.01 -4.38
CA LEU A 53 21.43 -3.76 -4.23
C LEU A 53 21.27 -2.32 -3.76
N HIS A 54 20.47 -1.56 -4.46
CA HIS A 54 20.18 -0.19 -4.11
C HIS A 54 19.66 -0.15 -2.66
N GLU A 55 20.30 0.66 -1.82
CA GLU A 55 19.84 0.83 -0.44
C GLU A 55 18.58 1.71 -0.48
N TYR A 56 17.47 1.13 -0.09
CA TYR A 56 16.20 1.86 -0.03
C TYR A 56 16.16 2.77 1.19
N SER A 57 15.68 3.98 1.01
CA SER A 57 15.44 4.92 2.12
C SER A 57 14.22 4.48 2.94
N ASP A 58 14.12 4.96 4.19
CA ASP A 58 12.95 4.71 5.04
C ASP A 58 11.63 5.12 4.37
N TYR A 59 11.66 6.18 3.58
CA TYR A 59 10.49 6.62 2.79
C TYR A 59 10.06 5.57 1.75
N GLU A 60 11.01 4.90 1.10
CA GLU A 60 10.72 3.89 0.08
C GLU A 60 10.21 2.58 0.69
N LEU A 61 10.62 2.29 1.92
CA LEU A 61 10.18 1.11 2.68
C LEU A 61 8.86 1.34 3.44
N ASP A 62 8.48 2.60 3.67
CA ASP A 62 7.24 2.94 4.36
C ASP A 62 6.03 2.77 3.44
N ALA A 63 5.24 1.72 3.64
CA ALA A 63 4.01 1.46 2.91
C ALA A 63 2.77 2.15 3.53
N SER A 64 2.93 2.93 4.59
CA SER A 64 1.81 3.60 5.26
C SER A 64 1.21 4.72 4.40
N TYR A 65 -0.07 4.97 4.61
CA TYR A 65 -0.81 6.09 4.03
C TYR A 65 -2.02 6.42 4.92
N ASP A 66 -2.51 7.66 4.82
CA ASP A 66 -3.74 8.10 5.48
C ASP A 66 -4.83 8.28 4.43
N GLU A 67 -5.84 7.40 4.45
CA GLU A 67 -6.96 7.42 3.51
C GLU A 67 -7.70 8.77 3.48
N ASN A 68 -7.76 9.49 4.60
CA ASN A 68 -8.43 10.78 4.67
C ASN A 68 -7.67 11.90 3.93
N ASN A 69 -6.37 11.68 3.68
CA ASN A 69 -5.50 12.63 2.97
C ASN A 69 -5.20 12.19 1.53
N CYS A 70 -5.79 11.11 1.06
CA CYS A 70 -5.63 10.65 -0.32
C CYS A 70 -6.60 11.38 -1.26
N ALA A 71 -6.13 11.72 -2.45
CA ALA A 71 -7.02 11.95 -3.58
C ALA A 71 -7.54 10.58 -4.06
N VAL A 72 -8.85 10.42 -4.17
CA VAL A 72 -9.46 9.16 -4.60
C VAL A 72 -9.68 9.16 -6.11
N ILE A 73 -9.22 8.09 -6.78
CA ILE A 73 -9.41 7.86 -8.21
C ILE A 73 -10.22 6.57 -8.36
N THR A 74 -11.42 6.69 -8.92
CA THR A 74 -12.29 5.54 -9.21
C THR A 74 -12.32 5.28 -10.70
N LEU A 75 -11.81 4.14 -11.11
CA LEU A 75 -11.79 3.67 -12.49
C LEU A 75 -13.12 3.02 -12.86
N SER A 76 -13.60 3.23 -14.09
CA SER A 76 -14.94 2.76 -14.54
C SER A 76 -14.93 2.36 -16.02
N GLY A 77 -14.27 1.23 -16.35
CA GLY A 77 -14.19 0.73 -17.73
C GLY A 77 -13.39 1.65 -18.65
N SER A 78 -14.05 2.54 -19.37
CA SER A 78 -13.42 3.43 -20.35
C SER A 78 -13.05 4.82 -19.81
N GLY A 79 -13.18 5.05 -18.51
CA GLY A 79 -12.88 6.35 -17.92
C GLY A 79 -12.62 6.26 -16.41
N ALA A 80 -12.53 7.43 -15.80
CA ALA A 80 -12.32 7.53 -14.35
C ALA A 80 -13.01 8.78 -13.79
N SER A 81 -13.23 8.79 -12.49
CA SER A 81 -13.56 9.98 -11.72
C SER A 81 -12.52 10.18 -10.63
N SER A 82 -12.32 11.42 -10.20
CA SER A 82 -11.41 11.72 -9.10
C SER A 82 -12.03 12.70 -8.12
N SER A 83 -11.68 12.56 -6.84
CA SER A 83 -11.89 13.58 -5.81
C SER A 83 -10.52 14.10 -5.35
N GLY A 84 -10.45 15.39 -5.06
CA GLY A 84 -9.19 16.03 -4.66
C GLY A 84 -8.52 16.81 -5.80
N THR A 85 -7.34 17.34 -5.51
CA THR A 85 -6.56 18.17 -6.45
C THR A 85 -5.43 17.37 -7.07
N GLY A 86 -4.89 17.87 -8.20
CA GLY A 86 -3.73 17.26 -8.84
C GLY A 86 -4.05 16.06 -9.74
N VAL A 87 -5.32 15.82 -10.04
CA VAL A 87 -5.75 14.77 -10.98
C VAL A 87 -6.52 15.40 -12.14
N SER A 88 -6.18 15.02 -13.34
CA SER A 88 -6.90 15.35 -14.57
C SER A 88 -7.31 14.07 -15.29
N VAL A 89 -8.54 13.99 -15.76
CA VAL A 89 -9.06 12.83 -16.49
C VAL A 89 -9.45 13.24 -17.88
N SER A 90 -8.94 12.55 -18.89
CA SER A 90 -9.26 12.75 -20.30
C SER A 90 -9.50 11.42 -20.98
N GLY A 91 -10.77 11.05 -21.15
CA GLY A 91 -11.16 9.72 -21.60
C GLY A 91 -10.66 8.64 -20.62
N SER A 92 -9.90 7.69 -21.12
CA SER A 92 -9.29 6.62 -20.33
C SER A 92 -7.88 6.94 -19.81
N VAL A 93 -7.43 8.20 -19.92
CA VAL A 93 -6.13 8.64 -19.39
C VAL A 93 -6.34 9.47 -18.13
N VAL A 94 -5.76 9.04 -17.05
CA VAL A 94 -5.74 9.74 -15.76
C VAL A 94 -4.34 10.30 -15.54
N THR A 95 -4.22 11.63 -15.45
CA THR A 95 -2.93 12.30 -15.24
C THR A 95 -2.85 12.88 -13.84
N ILE A 96 -1.81 12.51 -13.11
CA ILE A 96 -1.45 13.01 -11.79
C ILE A 96 -0.37 14.06 -11.96
N THR A 97 -0.64 15.29 -11.47
CA THR A 97 0.19 16.47 -11.74
C THR A 97 0.72 17.14 -10.47
N LYS A 98 0.53 16.55 -9.29
CA LYS A 98 1.01 17.10 -8.02
C LYS A 98 1.51 16.02 -7.09
N GLU A 99 2.30 16.44 -6.11
CA GLU A 99 2.68 15.60 -4.98
C GLU A 99 1.45 15.10 -4.20
N GLY A 100 1.59 13.96 -3.53
CA GLY A 100 0.57 13.41 -2.64
C GLY A 100 0.33 11.92 -2.80
N SER A 101 -0.69 11.47 -2.08
CA SER A 101 -1.13 10.07 -2.08
C SER A 101 -2.45 9.93 -2.86
N TYR A 102 -2.52 8.92 -3.72
CA TYR A 102 -3.63 8.69 -4.63
C TYR A 102 -4.15 7.27 -4.45
N LEU A 103 -5.36 7.15 -3.91
CA LEU A 103 -6.05 5.87 -3.71
C LEU A 103 -6.80 5.51 -4.99
N ILE A 104 -6.39 4.42 -5.63
CA ILE A 104 -6.86 4.02 -6.95
C ILE A 104 -7.60 2.69 -6.84
N SER A 105 -8.86 2.66 -7.30
CA SER A 105 -9.70 1.48 -7.29
C SER A 105 -10.53 1.33 -8.57
N GLY A 106 -11.05 0.12 -8.82
CA GLY A 106 -11.91 -0.17 -9.96
C GLY A 106 -11.14 -0.65 -11.19
N THR A 107 -11.79 -0.62 -12.35
CA THR A 107 -11.25 -1.19 -13.60
C THR A 107 -11.13 -0.15 -14.69
N LEU A 108 -10.01 -0.16 -15.40
CA LEU A 108 -9.77 0.60 -16.63
C LEU A 108 -9.43 -0.41 -17.73
N ASP A 109 -10.34 -0.61 -18.68
CA ASP A 109 -10.27 -1.71 -19.66
C ASP A 109 -9.21 -1.45 -20.73
N ASP A 110 -9.04 -0.19 -21.14
CA ASP A 110 -8.00 0.26 -22.06
C ASP A 110 -7.65 1.72 -21.76
N GLY A 111 -6.65 1.93 -20.94
CA GLY A 111 -6.25 3.28 -20.52
C GLY A 111 -4.99 3.28 -19.68
N GLN A 112 -4.67 4.43 -19.11
CA GLN A 112 -3.38 4.67 -18.50
C GLN A 112 -3.47 5.61 -17.30
N ILE A 113 -2.68 5.33 -16.27
CA ILE A 113 -2.34 6.30 -15.22
C ILE A 113 -1.00 6.94 -15.61
N VAL A 114 -0.99 8.26 -15.76
CA VAL A 114 0.22 9.03 -16.06
C VAL A 114 0.60 9.86 -14.85
N VAL A 115 1.84 9.76 -14.40
CA VAL A 115 2.41 10.67 -13.39
C VAL A 115 3.27 11.70 -14.14
N ASP A 116 2.85 12.96 -14.06
CA ASP A 116 3.51 14.10 -14.70
C ASP A 116 3.50 15.29 -13.74
N ALA A 117 4.16 15.10 -12.60
CA ALA A 117 4.27 16.05 -11.49
C ALA A 117 5.58 16.85 -11.60
N ASP A 118 5.82 17.78 -10.70
CA ASP A 118 7.07 18.53 -10.68
C ASP A 118 8.24 17.62 -10.29
N LYS A 119 9.45 17.98 -10.75
CA LYS A 119 10.69 17.21 -10.49
C LYS A 119 11.08 17.11 -9.02
N THR A 120 10.42 17.85 -8.16
CA THR A 120 10.61 17.86 -6.70
C THR A 120 9.50 17.14 -5.97
N ASP A 121 8.46 16.69 -6.70
CA ASP A 121 7.27 16.10 -6.13
C ASP A 121 7.42 14.60 -5.90
N SER A 122 6.99 14.14 -4.75
CA SER A 122 6.87 12.71 -4.45
C SER A 122 5.42 12.26 -4.53
N VAL A 123 5.17 11.23 -5.32
CA VAL A 123 3.83 10.67 -5.58
C VAL A 123 3.74 9.26 -5.04
N GLN A 124 2.67 8.98 -4.28
CA GLN A 124 2.33 7.64 -3.84
C GLN A 124 1.05 7.16 -4.51
N LEU A 125 1.14 6.09 -5.28
CA LEU A 125 0.00 5.39 -5.87
C LEU A 125 -0.39 4.23 -4.97
N ILE A 126 -1.59 4.25 -4.40
CA ILE A 126 -2.12 3.18 -3.56
C ILE A 126 -3.14 2.42 -4.40
N LEU A 127 -2.84 1.17 -4.72
CA LEU A 127 -3.73 0.30 -5.51
C LEU A 127 -4.62 -0.49 -4.55
N ASP A 128 -5.93 -0.23 -4.60
CA ASP A 128 -6.95 -0.85 -3.78
C ASP A 128 -8.04 -1.49 -4.66
N GLY A 129 -7.76 -2.67 -5.16
CA GLY A 129 -8.62 -3.36 -6.11
C GLY A 129 -8.60 -2.71 -7.51
N ALA A 130 -7.45 -2.19 -7.92
CA ALA A 130 -7.25 -1.57 -9.23
C ALA A 130 -6.90 -2.62 -10.28
N SER A 131 -7.65 -2.64 -11.40
CA SER A 131 -7.34 -3.42 -12.58
C SER A 131 -7.18 -2.48 -13.78
N ILE A 132 -5.97 -2.38 -14.32
CA ILE A 132 -5.65 -1.43 -15.39
C ILE A 132 -5.01 -2.19 -16.54
N SER A 133 -5.58 -2.06 -17.73
CA SER A 133 -5.02 -2.56 -18.99
C SER A 133 -4.74 -1.40 -19.91
N CYS A 134 -3.66 -1.49 -20.69
CA CYS A 134 -3.33 -0.53 -21.71
C CYS A 134 -2.86 -1.28 -22.98
N SER A 135 -3.56 -1.09 -24.09
CA SER A 135 -3.31 -1.84 -25.32
C SER A 135 -2.16 -1.26 -26.18
N ASN A 136 -1.70 -0.06 -25.87
CA ASN A 136 -0.73 0.66 -26.71
C ASN A 136 0.48 1.23 -25.96
N SER A 137 0.51 1.12 -24.63
CA SER A 137 1.57 1.64 -23.77
C SER A 137 1.62 0.87 -22.43
N SER A 138 2.26 1.44 -21.42
CA SER A 138 2.22 0.93 -20.04
C SER A 138 0.92 1.32 -19.33
N ALA A 139 0.42 0.46 -18.45
CA ALA A 139 -0.72 0.75 -17.59
C ALA A 139 -0.44 1.93 -16.64
N ILE A 140 0.80 2.04 -16.16
CA ILE A 140 1.29 3.18 -15.38
C ILE A 140 2.53 3.76 -16.09
N LEU A 141 2.49 5.03 -16.44
CA LEU A 141 3.57 5.78 -17.05
C LEU A 141 4.04 6.91 -16.15
N VAL A 142 5.31 6.90 -15.79
CA VAL A 142 5.93 8.03 -15.08
C VAL A 142 6.69 8.87 -16.11
N ARG A 143 6.20 10.10 -16.34
CA ARG A 143 6.88 11.08 -17.18
C ARG A 143 7.83 11.95 -16.38
N GLN A 144 7.33 12.42 -15.21
CA GLN A 144 8.11 13.29 -14.36
C GLN A 144 7.61 13.21 -12.92
N ALA A 145 8.52 13.08 -11.98
CA ALA A 145 8.40 13.26 -10.54
C ALA A 145 9.80 13.18 -9.91
N ASP A 146 9.97 13.52 -8.64
CA ASP A 146 11.17 13.16 -7.88
C ASP A 146 11.15 11.66 -7.58
N LYS A 147 10.06 11.20 -6.96
CA LYS A 147 9.85 9.79 -6.60
C LYS A 147 8.41 9.36 -6.87
N VAL A 148 8.25 8.13 -7.34
CA VAL A 148 6.94 7.47 -7.41
C VAL A 148 7.00 6.17 -6.64
N LYS A 149 6.15 6.06 -5.62
CA LYS A 149 5.99 4.86 -4.80
C LYS A 149 4.66 4.19 -5.13
N VAL A 150 4.68 2.89 -5.41
CA VAL A 150 3.46 2.10 -5.58
C VAL A 150 3.26 1.24 -4.34
N THR A 151 2.11 1.41 -3.70
CA THR A 151 1.70 0.68 -2.51
C THR A 151 0.48 -0.17 -2.85
N LEU A 152 0.46 -1.42 -2.43
CA LEU A 152 -0.72 -2.27 -2.52
C LEU A 152 -1.48 -2.18 -1.20
N ALA A 153 -2.76 -1.81 -1.26
CA ALA A 153 -3.60 -1.77 -0.07
C ALA A 153 -3.75 -3.17 0.53
N SER A 154 -3.81 -3.24 1.85
CA SER A 154 -3.88 -4.52 2.55
C SER A 154 -5.13 -5.31 2.16
N GLY A 155 -4.95 -6.57 1.75
CA GLY A 155 -6.06 -7.44 1.34
C GLY A 155 -6.62 -7.16 -0.04
N SER A 156 -6.10 -6.17 -0.77
CA SER A 156 -6.53 -5.88 -2.14
C SER A 156 -5.95 -6.86 -3.15
N GLN A 157 -6.65 -7.01 -4.28
CA GLN A 157 -6.17 -7.73 -5.46
C GLN A 157 -6.09 -6.73 -6.61
N ASN A 158 -4.90 -6.60 -7.19
CA ASN A 158 -4.62 -5.62 -8.23
C ASN A 158 -4.07 -6.30 -9.48
N SER A 159 -4.34 -5.74 -10.66
CA SER A 159 -3.83 -6.22 -11.94
C SER A 159 -3.38 -5.05 -12.80
N LEU A 160 -2.16 -5.15 -13.34
CA LEU A 160 -1.63 -4.21 -14.32
C LEU A 160 -1.22 -4.98 -15.55
N SER A 161 -1.68 -4.55 -16.73
CA SER A 161 -1.36 -5.16 -18.01
C SER A 161 -0.93 -4.11 -19.01
N ASP A 162 0.31 -4.17 -19.42
CA ASP A 162 0.90 -3.32 -20.44
C ASP A 162 0.64 -3.87 -21.85
N ALA A 163 0.85 -3.05 -22.86
CA ALA A 163 0.84 -3.48 -24.24
C ALA A 163 1.95 -4.49 -24.53
N GLU A 164 1.67 -5.47 -25.41
CA GLU A 164 2.71 -6.40 -25.91
C GLU A 164 3.80 -5.67 -26.71
N THR A 165 3.44 -4.57 -27.36
CA THR A 165 4.36 -3.74 -28.15
C THR A 165 4.02 -2.28 -27.90
N TYR A 166 5.01 -1.50 -27.48
CA TYR A 166 4.85 -0.06 -27.33
C TYR A 166 4.88 0.64 -28.70
N LEU A 167 3.88 1.46 -28.95
CA LEU A 167 3.89 2.33 -30.13
C LEU A 167 4.82 3.52 -29.83
N SER A 168 5.88 3.65 -30.58
CA SER A 168 6.87 4.75 -30.52
C SER A 168 6.42 5.94 -31.36
#